data_12e8b1925682feaf22982633fa7e7f4f
#
_entry.id   12e8b1925682feaf22982633fa7e7f4f
#
_cell.length_a   1.000
_cell.length_b   1.000
_cell.length_c   1.000
_cell.angle_alpha   90.00
_cell.angle_beta   90.00
_cell.angle_gamma   90.00
#
_symmetry.space_group_name_H-M   'P 1'
#
loop_
_entity.id
_entity.type
_entity.pdbx_description
1 polymer ?
#
loop_
_entity_poly.entity_id
_entity_poly.type
_entity_poly.pdbx_seq_one_letter_code
_entity_poly.pdbx_strand_id
1 'polypeptide(L)'
;MRGDLRHLDSDAIQVRLAPRVAEGFMAADLISLRQELESLPWVYRVNTRRRWPAEIEVTLVEQRPSARWGELGYLNHQGEYFAADFDPDYAHLPKLAGPSGTEVSLMRRFQMLADRLETADLSISALSLDDLEQLTVHFDNGLSLLLGDKELSLRVARFVRLWEMELPTRAIAQIDLRYEHGAAVTFSDEGLVMQATANGGEG
;
A
#
# COMPACT_ATOMS: atom_id res chain seq x y z
N MET A 1 -14.50 -8.92 25.68
CA MET A 1 -13.70 -8.48 24.54
C MET A 1 -14.60 -7.72 23.57
N ARG A 2 -14.15 -6.62 22.96
CA ARG A 2 -14.93 -5.82 22.00
C ARG A 2 -14.04 -5.46 20.81
N GLY A 3 -14.58 -5.52 19.59
CA GLY A 3 -13.93 -5.17 18.34
C GLY A 3 -14.67 -5.82 17.17
N ASP A 4 -14.62 -5.18 16.00
CA ASP A 4 -15.06 -5.78 14.74
C ASP A 4 -13.84 -6.53 14.20
N LEU A 5 -13.77 -7.84 14.49
CA LEU A 5 -12.61 -8.68 14.25
C LEU A 5 -12.87 -9.59 13.03
N ARG A 6 -12.02 -9.49 12.03
CA ARG A 6 -12.12 -10.24 10.78
C ARG A 6 -11.07 -11.34 10.67
N HIS A 7 -9.85 -11.01 11.11
CA HIS A 7 -8.66 -11.89 11.06
C HIS A 7 -8.24 -12.40 12.44
N LEU A 8 -8.84 -11.87 13.51
CA LEU A 8 -8.53 -12.24 14.87
C LEU A 8 -9.66 -13.08 15.46
N ASP A 9 -9.32 -14.28 15.91
CA ASP A 9 -10.25 -15.12 16.67
C ASP A 9 -10.31 -14.65 18.13
N SER A 10 -11.45 -14.06 18.50
CA SER A 10 -11.68 -13.55 19.86
C SER A 10 -11.60 -14.65 20.92
N ASP A 11 -12.03 -15.87 20.60
CA ASP A 11 -12.07 -16.98 21.57
C ASP A 11 -10.65 -17.55 21.77
N ALA A 12 -9.88 -17.69 20.70
CA ALA A 12 -8.47 -18.07 20.79
C ALA A 12 -7.65 -17.05 21.62
N ILE A 13 -7.91 -15.76 21.43
CA ILE A 13 -7.25 -14.71 22.21
C ILE A 13 -7.68 -14.77 23.69
N GLN A 14 -8.96 -14.98 23.99
CA GLN A 14 -9.43 -15.12 25.37
C GLN A 14 -8.79 -16.31 26.08
N VAL A 15 -8.71 -17.47 25.43
CA VAL A 15 -8.03 -18.66 25.96
C VAL A 15 -6.56 -18.38 26.25
N ARG A 16 -5.87 -17.67 25.38
CA ARG A 16 -4.46 -17.28 25.56
C ARG A 16 -4.25 -16.34 26.74
N LEU A 17 -5.21 -15.43 26.98
CA LEU A 17 -5.13 -14.45 28.06
C LEU A 17 -5.60 -14.98 29.42
N ALA A 18 -6.40 -16.05 29.45
CA ALA A 18 -6.97 -16.60 30.67
C ALA A 18 -5.93 -16.86 31.79
N PRO A 19 -4.73 -17.44 31.53
CA PRO A 19 -3.72 -17.65 32.56
C PRO A 19 -3.21 -16.35 33.20
N ARG A 20 -3.08 -15.27 32.41
CA ARG A 20 -2.58 -13.97 32.90
C ARG A 20 -3.59 -13.25 33.80
N VAL A 21 -4.87 -13.50 33.58
CA VAL A 21 -5.95 -12.94 34.39
C VAL A 21 -6.21 -13.79 35.65
N ALA A 22 -5.86 -15.07 35.62
CA ALA A 22 -6.02 -16.00 36.75
C ALA A 22 -5.16 -15.65 37.99
N GLU A 23 -4.09 -14.85 37.82
CA GLU A 23 -3.26 -14.34 38.90
C GLU A 23 -3.99 -13.35 39.83
N GLY A 24 -5.16 -12.91 39.44
CA GLY A 24 -6.04 -12.04 40.19
C GLY A 24 -6.23 -10.65 39.56
N PHE A 25 -7.43 -10.11 39.68
CA PHE A 25 -7.84 -8.85 39.06
C PHE A 25 -6.93 -7.66 39.39
N MET A 26 -6.41 -7.60 40.63
CA MET A 26 -5.52 -6.50 41.05
C MET A 26 -4.06 -6.74 40.66
N ALA A 27 -3.64 -7.99 40.54
CA ALA A 27 -2.27 -8.38 40.22
C ALA A 27 -1.99 -8.42 38.71
N ALA A 28 -3.02 -8.53 37.86
CA ALA A 28 -2.89 -8.64 36.42
C ALA A 28 -2.11 -7.45 35.83
N ASP A 29 -1.00 -7.72 35.15
CA ASP A 29 -0.19 -6.72 34.48
C ASP A 29 -0.81 -6.36 33.10
N LEU A 30 -1.57 -5.26 33.08
CA LEU A 30 -2.25 -4.78 31.88
C LEU A 30 -1.25 -4.27 30.81
N ILE A 31 -0.04 -3.89 31.21
CA ILE A 31 0.98 -3.39 30.26
C ILE A 31 1.53 -4.56 29.46
N SER A 32 1.97 -5.63 30.17
CA SER A 32 2.45 -6.86 29.50
C SER A 32 1.35 -7.51 28.65
N LEU A 33 0.11 -7.53 29.14
CA LEU A 33 -1.05 -8.01 28.40
C LEU A 33 -1.24 -7.25 27.08
N ARG A 34 -1.17 -5.92 27.13
CA ARG A 34 -1.27 -5.08 25.94
C ARG A 34 -0.15 -5.33 24.95
N GLN A 35 1.09 -5.38 25.43
CA GLN A 35 2.27 -5.65 24.59
C GLN A 35 2.20 -7.01 23.90
N GLU A 36 1.75 -8.04 24.62
CA GLU A 36 1.55 -9.37 24.04
C GLU A 36 0.51 -9.36 22.91
N LEU A 37 -0.59 -8.66 23.09
CA LEU A 37 -1.63 -8.53 22.07
C LEU A 37 -1.19 -7.66 20.89
N GLU A 38 -0.47 -6.57 21.13
CA GLU A 38 0.08 -5.70 20.10
C GLU A 38 1.19 -6.38 19.28
N SER A 39 1.75 -7.49 19.74
CA SER A 39 2.69 -8.30 18.95
C SER A 39 2.02 -9.19 17.90
N LEU A 40 0.69 -9.33 17.93
CA LEU A 40 -0.04 -10.11 16.93
C LEU A 40 -0.13 -9.33 15.60
N PRO A 41 0.12 -9.98 14.45
CA PRO A 41 0.24 -9.30 13.16
C PRO A 41 -0.96 -8.41 12.78
N TRP A 42 -2.17 -8.89 13.05
CA TRP A 42 -3.40 -8.19 12.71
C TRP A 42 -3.90 -7.20 13.76
N VAL A 43 -3.16 -7.01 14.85
CA VAL A 43 -3.53 -6.06 15.91
C VAL A 43 -2.88 -4.71 15.64
N TYR A 44 -3.71 -3.70 15.39
CA TYR A 44 -3.26 -2.32 15.24
C TYR A 44 -3.09 -1.63 16.60
N ARG A 45 -4.06 -1.81 17.50
CA ARG A 45 -4.07 -1.17 18.81
C ARG A 45 -4.87 -1.96 19.81
N VAL A 46 -4.39 -1.95 21.04
CA VAL A 46 -5.05 -2.58 22.19
C VAL A 46 -5.31 -1.53 23.27
N ASN A 47 -6.54 -1.47 23.74
CA ASN A 47 -6.90 -0.72 24.93
C ASN A 47 -7.33 -1.71 26.01
N THR A 48 -6.70 -1.61 27.20
CA THR A 48 -7.02 -2.43 28.37
C THR A 48 -7.48 -1.53 29.51
N ARG A 49 -8.56 -1.91 30.18
CA ARG A 49 -9.01 -1.20 31.38
C ARG A 49 -9.62 -2.15 32.40
N ARG A 50 -9.43 -1.83 33.68
CA ARG A 50 -10.12 -2.51 34.77
C ARG A 50 -11.53 -1.97 34.93
N ARG A 51 -12.50 -2.87 35.07
CA ARG A 51 -13.89 -2.55 35.35
C ARG A 51 -14.34 -3.25 36.64
N TRP A 52 -14.85 -2.49 37.55
CA TRP A 52 -15.38 -3.05 38.80
C TRP A 52 -16.62 -3.92 38.55
N PRO A 53 -16.84 -5.02 39.29
CA PRO A 53 -16.07 -5.42 40.50
C PRO A 53 -14.79 -6.25 40.23
N ALA A 54 -14.66 -6.99 39.15
CA ALA A 54 -13.50 -7.88 38.88
C ALA A 54 -13.41 -8.25 37.40
N GLU A 55 -13.49 -7.27 36.49
CA GLU A 55 -13.50 -7.46 35.06
C GLU A 55 -12.35 -6.70 34.38
N ILE A 56 -11.63 -7.33 33.46
CA ILE A 56 -10.68 -6.66 32.59
C ILE A 56 -11.32 -6.57 31.20
N GLU A 57 -11.57 -5.34 30.78
CA GLU A 57 -12.09 -5.06 29.44
C GLU A 57 -10.91 -4.85 28.49
N VAL A 58 -10.87 -5.64 27.41
CA VAL A 58 -9.89 -5.54 26.33
C VAL A 58 -10.62 -5.15 25.05
N THR A 59 -10.23 -4.04 24.47
CA THR A 59 -10.72 -3.57 23.17
C THR A 59 -9.59 -3.65 22.16
N LEU A 60 -9.83 -4.40 21.08
CA LEU A 60 -8.89 -4.58 19.98
C LEU A 60 -9.34 -3.77 18.77
N VAL A 61 -8.38 -3.19 18.09
CA VAL A 61 -8.54 -2.58 16.77
C VAL A 61 -7.65 -3.35 15.81
N GLU A 62 -8.24 -3.90 14.76
CA GLU A 62 -7.48 -4.61 13.72
C GLU A 62 -6.72 -3.67 12.78
N GLN A 63 -5.63 -4.19 12.21
CA GLN A 63 -4.92 -3.58 11.08
C GLN A 63 -5.85 -3.52 9.86
N ARG A 64 -5.72 -2.42 9.11
CA ARG A 64 -6.39 -2.24 7.83
C ARG A 64 -5.34 -2.07 6.74
N PRO A 65 -5.14 -3.09 5.89
CA PRO A 65 -4.21 -2.99 4.78
C PRO A 65 -4.61 -1.87 3.82
N SER A 66 -3.65 -1.06 3.41
CA SER A 66 -3.81 -0.01 2.38
C SER A 66 -2.91 -0.26 1.17
N ALA A 67 -1.85 -1.05 1.35
CA ALA A 67 -0.98 -1.52 0.29
C ALA A 67 -0.31 -2.84 0.68
N ARG A 68 0.10 -3.62 -0.30
CA ARG A 68 0.99 -4.77 -0.10
C ARG A 68 2.43 -4.27 -0.04
N TRP A 69 3.27 -4.88 0.80
CA TRP A 69 4.68 -4.53 0.91
C TRP A 69 5.58 -5.69 0.49
N GLY A 70 6.32 -5.51 -0.59
CA GLY A 70 7.16 -6.56 -1.13
C GLY A 70 6.38 -7.83 -1.48
N GLU A 71 6.91 -8.99 -1.03
CA GLU A 71 6.27 -10.30 -1.24
C GLU A 71 5.47 -10.75 -0.02
N LEU A 72 5.79 -10.24 1.18
CA LEU A 72 5.22 -10.70 2.44
C LEU A 72 4.81 -9.51 3.31
N GLY A 73 3.50 -9.39 3.55
CA GLY A 73 2.95 -8.41 4.46
C GLY A 73 2.32 -7.20 3.79
N TYR A 74 1.92 -6.27 4.64
CA TYR A 74 1.12 -5.11 4.25
C TYR A 74 1.61 -3.84 4.92
N LEU A 75 1.20 -2.72 4.36
CA LEU A 75 1.27 -1.40 5.00
C LEU A 75 -0.15 -0.92 5.32
N ASN A 76 -0.33 -0.36 6.51
CA ASN A 76 -1.53 0.39 6.82
C ASN A 76 -1.48 1.80 6.21
N HIS A 77 -2.53 2.61 6.37
CA HIS A 77 -2.60 3.95 5.79
C HIS A 77 -1.53 4.92 6.31
N GLN A 78 -0.89 4.64 7.46
CA GLN A 78 0.23 5.41 8.02
C GLN A 78 1.58 4.96 7.46
N GLY A 79 1.60 3.85 6.70
CA GLY A 79 2.81 3.24 6.19
C GLY A 79 3.52 2.34 7.21
N GLU A 80 2.82 1.97 8.29
CA GLU A 80 3.36 1.02 9.26
C GLU A 80 3.24 -0.39 8.69
N TYR A 81 4.37 -1.10 8.67
CA TYR A 81 4.44 -2.48 8.20
C TYR A 81 3.89 -3.45 9.24
N PHE A 82 3.13 -4.42 8.78
CA PHE A 82 2.77 -5.61 9.56
C PHE A 82 2.89 -6.87 8.71
N ALA A 83 3.50 -7.90 9.30
CA ALA A 83 3.66 -9.19 8.65
C ALA A 83 2.35 -9.97 8.72
N ALA A 84 1.81 -10.34 7.57
CA ALA A 84 0.66 -11.22 7.47
C ALA A 84 0.73 -11.99 6.16
N ASP A 85 0.18 -13.20 6.16
CA ASP A 85 0.10 -14.01 4.96
C ASP A 85 -0.74 -13.32 3.89
N PHE A 86 -0.49 -13.68 2.62
CA PHE A 86 -1.28 -13.18 1.51
C PHE A 86 -2.74 -13.60 1.66
N ASP A 87 -3.62 -12.60 1.64
CA ASP A 87 -5.07 -12.77 1.62
C ASP A 87 -5.62 -12.32 0.25
N PRO A 88 -6.33 -13.22 -0.49
CA PRO A 88 -6.93 -12.88 -1.79
C PRO A 88 -7.88 -11.67 -1.76
N ASP A 89 -8.53 -11.40 -0.63
CA ASP A 89 -9.40 -10.24 -0.46
C ASP A 89 -8.65 -8.92 -0.66
N TYR A 90 -7.34 -8.91 -0.43
CA TYR A 90 -6.45 -7.75 -0.58
C TYR A 90 -5.58 -7.80 -1.85
N ALA A 91 -5.87 -8.72 -2.79
CA ALA A 91 -5.14 -8.82 -4.05
C ALA A 91 -5.22 -7.53 -4.89
N HIS A 92 -6.32 -6.78 -4.75
CA HIS A 92 -6.59 -5.53 -5.45
C HIS A 92 -5.77 -4.34 -4.94
N LEU A 93 -5.12 -4.46 -3.77
CA LEU A 93 -4.32 -3.37 -3.21
C LEU A 93 -3.04 -3.15 -4.02
N PRO A 94 -2.59 -1.89 -4.15
CA PRO A 94 -1.34 -1.56 -4.81
C PRO A 94 -0.15 -2.23 -4.13
N LYS A 95 0.86 -2.62 -4.92
CA LYS A 95 2.10 -3.20 -4.43
C LYS A 95 3.16 -2.12 -4.26
N LEU A 96 3.61 -1.90 -3.04
CA LEU A 96 4.72 -1.01 -2.74
C LEU A 96 5.98 -1.83 -2.45
N ALA A 97 7.12 -1.38 -2.96
CA ALA A 97 8.41 -2.05 -2.75
C ALA A 97 9.53 -1.03 -2.65
N GLY A 98 10.44 -1.24 -1.70
CA GLY A 98 11.61 -0.38 -1.50
C GLY A 98 12.56 -0.96 -0.46
N PRO A 99 13.70 -0.29 -0.23
CA PRO A 99 14.62 -0.63 0.84
C PRO A 99 13.92 -0.59 2.20
N SER A 100 14.37 -1.47 3.11
CA SER A 100 13.86 -1.50 4.48
C SER A 100 14.02 -0.14 5.17
N GLY A 101 12.98 0.30 5.87
CA GLY A 101 12.91 1.63 6.51
C GLY A 101 12.31 2.72 5.64
N THR A 102 11.96 2.43 4.38
CA THR A 102 11.30 3.39 3.48
C THR A 102 9.77 3.28 3.48
N GLU A 103 9.18 2.36 4.22
CA GLU A 103 7.76 2.02 4.24
C GLU A 103 6.87 3.27 4.41
N VAL A 104 7.09 4.02 5.48
CA VAL A 104 6.31 5.22 5.80
C VAL A 104 6.50 6.31 4.73
N SER A 105 7.73 6.50 4.27
CA SER A 105 8.04 7.51 3.25
C SER A 105 7.43 7.16 1.90
N LEU A 106 7.45 5.87 1.52
CA LEU A 106 6.90 5.39 0.27
C LEU A 106 5.37 5.42 0.28
N MET A 107 4.73 5.07 1.40
CA MET A 107 3.28 5.23 1.56
C MET A 107 2.83 6.68 1.41
N ARG A 108 3.56 7.64 1.98
CA ARG A 108 3.26 9.08 1.79
C ARG A 108 3.41 9.53 0.33
N ARG A 109 4.46 9.04 -0.36
CA ARG A 109 4.65 9.32 -1.79
C ARG A 109 3.51 8.71 -2.61
N PHE A 110 3.11 7.48 -2.29
CA PHE A 110 1.96 6.83 -2.94
C PHE A 110 0.68 7.64 -2.77
N GLN A 111 0.32 8.04 -1.56
CA GLN A 111 -0.88 8.84 -1.28
C GLN A 111 -0.86 10.16 -2.05
N MET A 112 0.25 10.88 -2.00
CA MET A 112 0.41 12.13 -2.75
C MET A 112 0.29 11.94 -4.26
N LEU A 113 0.80 10.83 -4.80
CA LEU A 113 0.69 10.49 -6.22
C LEU A 113 -0.74 10.11 -6.59
N ALA A 114 -1.40 9.28 -5.79
CA ALA A 114 -2.78 8.86 -5.99
C ALA A 114 -3.72 10.07 -6.04
N ASP A 115 -3.62 10.99 -5.08
CA ASP A 115 -4.40 12.23 -5.04
C ASP A 115 -4.22 13.10 -6.30
N ARG A 116 -2.98 13.19 -6.80
CA ARG A 116 -2.67 14.03 -7.98
C ARG A 116 -3.05 13.39 -9.31
N LEU A 117 -3.09 12.07 -9.36
CA LEU A 117 -3.40 11.30 -10.57
C LEU A 117 -4.88 10.93 -10.68
N GLU A 118 -5.65 11.17 -9.62
CA GLU A 118 -7.10 10.96 -9.62
C GLU A 118 -7.79 11.70 -10.77
N THR A 119 -7.37 12.94 -11.06
CA THR A 119 -7.93 13.75 -12.16
C THR A 119 -7.60 13.20 -13.55
N ALA A 120 -6.56 12.39 -13.67
CA ALA A 120 -6.11 11.78 -14.91
C ALA A 120 -6.74 10.40 -15.19
N ASP A 121 -7.64 9.93 -14.32
CA ASP A 121 -8.27 8.59 -14.37
C ASP A 121 -7.22 7.46 -14.46
N LEU A 122 -6.14 7.60 -13.70
CA LEU A 122 -5.03 6.66 -13.64
C LEU A 122 -4.92 6.05 -12.23
N SER A 123 -5.07 4.72 -12.17
CA SER A 123 -4.92 3.95 -10.93
C SER A 123 -3.53 3.36 -10.83
N ILE A 124 -2.87 3.58 -9.68
CA ILE A 124 -1.54 3.05 -9.41
C ILE A 124 -1.66 1.60 -8.96
N SER A 125 -1.09 0.67 -9.74
CA SER A 125 -1.01 -0.76 -9.40
C SER A 125 0.24 -1.11 -8.57
N ALA A 126 1.36 -0.41 -8.83
CA ALA A 126 2.56 -0.59 -8.03
C ALA A 126 3.42 0.68 -7.97
N LEU A 127 4.18 0.79 -6.88
CA LEU A 127 5.17 1.85 -6.67
C LEU A 127 6.45 1.22 -6.15
N SER A 128 7.57 1.45 -6.82
CA SER A 128 8.87 0.92 -6.42
C SER A 128 9.90 2.03 -6.23
N LEU A 129 10.70 1.86 -5.20
CA LEU A 129 11.88 2.68 -4.90
C LEU A 129 13.10 1.76 -4.91
N ASP A 130 14.10 2.07 -5.74
CA ASP A 130 15.35 1.31 -5.76
C ASP A 130 16.37 1.84 -4.74
N ASP A 131 17.53 1.17 -4.66
CA ASP A 131 18.62 1.54 -3.74
C ASP A 131 19.27 2.89 -4.08
N LEU A 132 19.02 3.42 -5.28
CA LEU A 132 19.44 4.76 -5.72
C LEU A 132 18.35 5.81 -5.54
N GLU A 133 17.31 5.50 -4.76
CA GLU A 133 16.13 6.33 -4.53
C GLU A 133 15.33 6.69 -5.80
N GLN A 134 15.49 5.91 -6.89
CA GLN A 134 14.73 6.13 -8.11
C GLN A 134 13.32 5.59 -7.94
N LEU A 135 12.33 6.46 -8.08
CA LEU A 135 10.92 6.13 -7.94
C LEU A 135 10.34 5.76 -9.30
N THR A 136 9.69 4.59 -9.36
CA THR A 136 8.94 4.10 -10.52
C THR A 136 7.49 3.83 -10.13
N VAL A 137 6.54 4.30 -10.94
CA VAL A 137 5.10 4.07 -10.79
C VAL A 137 4.64 3.15 -11.91
N HIS A 138 3.84 2.15 -11.57
CA HIS A 138 3.13 1.30 -12.54
C HIS A 138 1.63 1.52 -12.39
N PHE A 139 0.93 1.58 -13.51
CA PHE A 139 -0.51 1.78 -13.57
C PHE A 139 -1.23 0.51 -14.02
N ASP A 140 -2.51 0.39 -13.70
CA ASP A 140 -3.36 -0.75 -14.06
C ASP A 140 -3.49 -0.94 -15.58
N ASN A 141 -3.35 0.13 -16.35
CA ASN A 141 -3.38 0.10 -17.82
C ASN A 141 -2.05 -0.31 -18.48
N GLY A 142 -1.05 -0.73 -17.70
CA GLY A 142 0.26 -1.17 -18.16
C GLY A 142 1.28 -0.06 -18.39
N LEU A 143 0.91 1.22 -18.22
CA LEU A 143 1.85 2.33 -18.29
C LEU A 143 2.83 2.28 -17.11
N SER A 144 4.10 2.61 -17.38
CA SER A 144 5.13 2.84 -16.36
C SER A 144 5.66 4.27 -16.42
N LEU A 145 5.87 4.87 -15.24
CA LEU A 145 6.35 6.24 -15.12
C LEU A 145 7.63 6.28 -14.29
N LEU A 146 8.74 6.70 -14.90
CA LEU A 146 10.01 6.88 -14.21
C LEU A 146 10.12 8.30 -13.68
N LEU A 147 10.05 8.45 -12.37
CA LEU A 147 10.04 9.75 -11.70
C LEU A 147 11.40 10.15 -11.11
N GLY A 148 12.26 9.17 -10.79
CA GLY A 148 13.55 9.44 -10.16
C GLY A 148 13.41 9.90 -8.72
N ASP A 149 14.45 10.59 -8.22
CA ASP A 149 14.62 10.98 -6.80
C ASP A 149 14.28 12.46 -6.51
N LYS A 150 14.29 13.33 -7.55
CA LYS A 150 14.18 14.78 -7.40
C LYS A 150 12.89 15.34 -7.99
N GLU A 151 12.48 16.49 -7.45
CA GLU A 151 11.42 17.32 -8.03
C GLU A 151 10.11 16.58 -8.34
N LEU A 152 9.79 15.57 -7.52
CA LEU A 152 8.66 14.66 -7.75
C LEU A 152 7.36 15.43 -8.09
N SER A 153 7.05 16.49 -7.33
CA SER A 153 5.84 17.29 -7.56
C SER A 153 5.82 17.99 -8.91
N LEU A 154 6.97 18.50 -9.39
CA LEU A 154 7.07 19.15 -10.69
C LEU A 154 6.96 18.14 -11.83
N ARG A 155 7.61 16.98 -11.68
CA ARG A 155 7.57 15.91 -12.67
C ARG A 155 6.17 15.34 -12.84
N VAL A 156 5.46 15.10 -11.72
CA VAL A 156 4.07 14.65 -11.76
C VAL A 156 3.15 15.71 -12.40
N ALA A 157 3.29 16.98 -12.04
CA ALA A 157 2.52 18.04 -12.66
C ALA A 157 2.76 18.15 -14.19
N ARG A 158 4.02 17.95 -14.62
CA ARG A 158 4.37 17.86 -16.05
C ARG A 158 3.71 16.67 -16.73
N PHE A 159 3.74 15.50 -16.07
CA PHE A 159 3.10 14.30 -16.57
C PHE A 159 1.58 14.50 -16.76
N VAL A 160 0.87 14.98 -15.72
CA VAL A 160 -0.59 15.23 -15.81
C VAL A 160 -0.91 16.16 -16.97
N ARG A 161 -0.17 17.24 -17.14
CA ARG A 161 -0.38 18.17 -18.26
C ARG A 161 -0.17 17.51 -19.62
N LEU A 162 0.88 16.69 -19.77
CA LEU A 162 1.15 15.97 -21.01
C LEU A 162 0.05 14.94 -21.28
N TRP A 163 -0.41 14.25 -20.25
CA TRP A 163 -1.45 13.25 -20.32
C TRP A 163 -2.79 13.81 -20.78
N GLU A 164 -3.17 14.97 -20.26
CA GLU A 164 -4.41 15.68 -20.64
C GLU A 164 -4.39 16.19 -22.09
N MET A 165 -3.22 16.49 -22.64
CA MET A 165 -3.12 17.13 -23.95
C MET A 165 -3.31 16.17 -25.13
N GLU A 166 -2.66 15.01 -25.19
CA GLU A 166 -2.76 14.12 -26.38
C GLU A 166 -2.27 12.67 -26.14
N LEU A 167 -1.66 12.34 -25.00
CA LEU A 167 -1.03 11.03 -24.78
C LEU A 167 -2.02 9.84 -24.73
N PRO A 168 -3.29 9.97 -24.29
CA PRO A 168 -4.18 8.83 -24.14
C PRO A 168 -4.53 8.06 -25.42
N THR A 169 -4.25 8.62 -26.58
CA THR A 169 -4.65 8.01 -27.87
C THR A 169 -3.65 7.00 -28.42
N ARG A 170 -2.49 6.83 -27.78
CA ARG A 170 -1.43 5.92 -28.21
C ARG A 170 -1.13 4.88 -27.11
N ALA A 171 -0.81 3.66 -27.51
CA ALA A 171 -0.36 2.63 -26.61
C ALA A 171 1.06 2.96 -26.11
N ILE A 172 1.14 3.63 -24.95
CA ILE A 172 2.38 4.03 -24.31
C ILE A 172 2.75 2.99 -23.25
N ALA A 173 3.98 2.44 -23.33
CA ALA A 173 4.49 1.52 -22.35
C ALA A 173 5.20 2.23 -21.21
N GLN A 174 5.95 3.30 -21.51
CA GLN A 174 6.74 3.99 -20.48
C GLN A 174 6.93 5.47 -20.81
N ILE A 175 6.92 6.28 -19.75
CA ILE A 175 7.28 7.71 -19.81
C ILE A 175 8.38 7.95 -18.78
N ASP A 176 9.54 8.45 -19.24
CA ASP A 176 10.67 8.84 -18.41
C ASP A 176 10.68 10.35 -18.21
N LEU A 177 10.44 10.81 -16.97
CA LEU A 177 10.40 12.22 -16.57
C LEU A 177 11.65 12.69 -15.82
N ARG A 178 12.71 11.87 -15.79
CA ARG A 178 13.96 12.22 -15.10
C ARG A 178 14.72 13.34 -15.77
N TYR A 179 14.39 13.63 -17.02
CA TYR A 179 14.94 14.77 -17.76
C TYR A 179 14.44 16.10 -17.21
N GLU A 180 15.31 17.11 -17.21
CA GLU A 180 15.03 18.43 -16.59
C GLU A 180 13.89 19.18 -17.31
N HIS A 181 13.88 19.18 -18.63
CA HIS A 181 12.93 19.97 -19.44
C HIS A 181 12.08 19.14 -20.41
N GLY A 182 12.02 17.83 -20.26
CA GLY A 182 11.32 16.96 -21.20
C GLY A 182 10.80 15.67 -20.61
N ALA A 183 10.33 14.80 -21.48
CA ALA A 183 9.98 13.43 -21.21
C ALA A 183 10.40 12.55 -22.39
N ALA A 184 10.93 11.36 -22.12
CA ALA A 184 11.08 10.34 -23.15
C ALA A 184 9.89 9.38 -23.07
N VAL A 185 9.31 9.07 -24.23
CA VAL A 185 8.12 8.21 -24.35
C VAL A 185 8.49 6.96 -25.12
N THR A 186 8.21 5.80 -24.55
CA THR A 186 8.33 4.50 -25.20
C THR A 186 6.93 3.98 -25.49
N PHE A 187 6.67 3.61 -26.74
CA PHE A 187 5.40 3.02 -27.16
C PHE A 187 5.46 1.50 -27.03
N SER A 188 4.30 0.87 -26.75
CA SER A 188 4.23 -0.59 -26.74
C SER A 188 4.21 -1.15 -28.16
N ASP A 189 4.87 -2.32 -28.35
CA ASP A 189 4.91 -3.00 -29.65
C ASP A 189 3.52 -3.47 -30.13
N GLU A 190 2.56 -3.68 -29.24
CA GLU A 190 1.18 -4.02 -29.60
C GLU A 190 0.49 -2.95 -30.43
N GLY A 191 0.83 -1.66 -30.23
CA GLY A 191 0.32 -0.56 -31.04
C GLY A 191 0.87 -0.55 -32.48
N LEU A 192 2.05 -1.12 -32.69
CA LEU A 192 2.67 -1.22 -34.00
C LEU A 192 2.08 -2.37 -34.83
N VAL A 193 1.71 -3.49 -34.21
CA VAL A 193 1.09 -4.65 -34.89
C VAL A 193 -0.31 -4.31 -35.39
N MET A 194 -1.11 -3.54 -34.67
CA MET A 194 -2.44 -3.11 -35.09
C MET A 194 -2.42 -2.15 -36.30
N GLN A 195 -1.37 -1.34 -36.45
CA GLN A 195 -1.22 -0.47 -37.62
C GLN A 195 -0.70 -1.21 -38.87
N ALA A 196 0.10 -2.26 -38.70
CA ALA A 196 0.57 -3.07 -39.82
C ALA A 196 -0.50 -3.97 -40.44
N THR A 197 -1.47 -4.44 -39.66
CA THR A 197 -2.59 -5.27 -40.17
C THR A 197 -3.73 -4.45 -40.82
N ALA A 198 -3.86 -3.16 -40.51
CA ALA A 198 -4.87 -2.30 -41.12
C ALA A 198 -4.49 -1.84 -42.55
N ASN A 199 -3.20 -1.93 -42.94
CA ASN A 199 -2.71 -1.50 -44.25
C ASN A 199 -2.46 -2.66 -45.26
N GLY A 200 -2.81 -3.91 -44.90
CA GLY A 200 -2.59 -5.09 -45.75
C GLY A 200 -3.79 -5.65 -46.48
N GLY A 201 -4.89 -4.93 -46.62
CA GLY A 201 -6.11 -5.44 -47.21
C GLY A 201 -6.76 -4.51 -48.21
N GLU A 202 -6.05 -4.11 -49.29
CA GLU A 202 -6.63 -3.70 -50.58
C GLU A 202 -5.52 -3.71 -51.62
N GLY A 203 -5.54 -4.78 -52.43
CA GLY A 203 -4.73 -4.95 -53.63
C GLY A 203 -5.24 -6.17 -54.39
#